data_7a212912dd250f21cddf619012699176
#
_entry.id   7a212912dd250f21cddf619012699176
#
_cell.length_a   1.000
_cell.length_b   1.000
_cell.length_c   1.000
_cell.angle_alpha   90.00
_cell.angle_beta   90.00
_cell.angle_gamma   90.00
#
_symmetry.space_group_name_H-M   'P 1'
#
loop_
_entity.id
_entity.type
_entity.pdbx_description
1 polymer ?
#
loop_
_entity_poly.entity_id
_entity_poly.type
_entity_poly.pdbx_seq_one_letter_code
_entity_poly.pdbx_strand_id
1 'polypeptide(L)'
;MIVSQFTSGGSAWPRISLVVGAGVVSAFQVGKAPAALAAVQGDLALSLAAASWLISAFAILGALAGAPIGLAVDRIGARTMAALGLLLQAAGSALGALSPGFTALLATRVIEGLGFLCLVVAAPALISGLAPIQIRDRAMALWASFMPVGLTVIMLAAPLLSIVTWRGFWFLNASILVSYAMLLRWGLHPPPNHPRPYRKIHQDIGEALVSPGPWVLGGLFTAFSAIFFAVFGLLPPLLSQRLGISNETASMLSALAIAASGVGNLVCGQLLARGFQPARLLNFSFGIMALCGIGIFSHTLWAIASYALCVVFSFAGGLIPVVIFDSAPRQAPGAELVGVTIGFAMQGNNLGLIIGPAAASGLACKFRGNPPPDSEMISPPNSEK
;
A
#
# COMPACT_ATOMS: atom_id res chain seq x y z
N MET A 1 30.18 -16.00 27.09
CA MET A 1 31.33 -15.54 26.29
C MET A 1 31.12 -15.91 24.83
N ILE A 2 30.06 -15.37 24.17
CA ILE A 2 29.79 -15.45 22.73
C ILE A 2 29.09 -14.13 22.35
N VAL A 3 29.83 -13.02 22.39
CA VAL A 3 29.35 -11.68 21.98
C VAL A 3 30.45 -10.96 21.17
N SER A 4 31.12 -11.66 20.26
CA SER A 4 32.17 -11.01 19.46
C SER A 4 32.34 -11.58 18.07
N GLN A 5 31.28 -11.58 17.24
CA GLN A 5 31.43 -11.84 15.79
C GLN A 5 30.48 -11.01 14.89
N PHE A 6 30.11 -9.83 15.28
CA PHE A 6 29.39 -8.89 14.39
C PHE A 6 30.13 -7.54 14.26
N THR A 7 31.43 -7.60 13.98
CA THR A 7 32.20 -6.42 13.58
C THR A 7 32.84 -6.60 12.21
N SER A 8 32.03 -6.82 11.18
CA SER A 8 32.38 -6.35 9.83
C SER A 8 31.73 -4.99 9.65
N GLY A 9 32.52 -3.93 9.78
CA GLY A 9 32.11 -2.54 9.92
C GLY A 9 31.41 -1.87 8.72
N GLY A 10 30.33 -2.45 8.22
CA GLY A 10 29.46 -1.82 7.23
C GLY A 10 28.14 -1.44 7.88
N SER A 11 27.71 -0.17 7.74
CA SER A 11 26.39 0.30 8.16
C SER A 11 25.28 -0.59 7.60
N ALA A 12 24.26 -0.92 8.38
CA ALA A 12 23.10 -1.68 7.92
C ALA A 12 22.23 -0.87 6.93
N TRP A 13 22.36 0.45 6.92
CA TRP A 13 21.56 1.37 6.13
C TRP A 13 21.58 1.12 4.61
N PRO A 14 22.71 0.82 3.95
CA PRO A 14 22.68 0.53 2.51
C PRO A 14 21.79 -0.66 2.15
N ARG A 15 21.79 -1.73 2.97
CA ARG A 15 20.95 -2.90 2.76
C ARG A 15 19.47 -2.60 3.04
N ILE A 16 19.19 -1.83 4.08
CA ILE A 16 17.84 -1.36 4.41
C ILE A 16 17.31 -0.47 3.28
N SER A 17 18.11 0.51 2.82
CA SER A 17 17.72 1.38 1.71
C SER A 17 17.48 0.61 0.41
N LEU A 18 18.22 -0.46 0.16
CA LEU A 18 17.98 -1.35 -0.98
C LEU A 18 16.61 -2.04 -0.90
N VAL A 19 16.20 -2.51 0.29
CA VAL A 19 14.88 -3.11 0.49
C VAL A 19 13.77 -2.05 0.37
N VAL A 20 13.97 -0.86 0.93
CA VAL A 20 13.02 0.25 0.81
C VAL A 20 12.85 0.69 -0.63
N GLY A 21 13.94 0.81 -1.38
CA GLY A 21 13.89 1.13 -2.81
C GLY A 21 13.16 0.06 -3.64
N ALA A 22 13.28 -1.23 -3.27
CA ALA A 22 12.46 -2.29 -3.87
C ALA A 22 10.95 -2.01 -3.65
N GLY A 23 10.59 -1.54 -2.45
CA GLY A 23 9.22 -1.10 -2.16
C GLY A 23 8.79 0.08 -3.04
N VAL A 24 9.65 1.09 -3.18
CA VAL A 24 9.37 2.27 -4.00
C VAL A 24 9.09 1.90 -5.46
N VAL A 25 9.94 1.09 -6.08
CA VAL A 25 9.72 0.66 -7.49
C VAL A 25 8.52 -0.28 -7.62
N SER A 26 8.21 -1.04 -6.57
CA SER A 26 7.02 -1.88 -6.51
C SER A 26 5.74 -1.03 -6.42
N ALA A 27 5.76 0.09 -5.68
CA ALA A 27 4.63 1.01 -5.59
C ALA A 27 4.30 1.67 -6.95
N PHE A 28 5.23 1.72 -7.91
CA PHE A 28 4.95 2.16 -9.28
C PHE A 28 3.84 1.31 -9.93
N GLN A 29 3.74 0.03 -9.58
CA GLN A 29 2.70 -0.85 -10.12
C GLN A 29 1.29 -0.46 -9.64
N VAL A 30 1.19 0.12 -8.44
CA VAL A 30 -0.07 0.66 -7.92
C VAL A 30 -0.44 1.95 -8.65
N GLY A 31 0.52 2.86 -8.81
CA GLY A 31 0.29 4.20 -9.36
C GLY A 31 0.22 4.27 -10.90
N LYS A 32 0.84 3.34 -11.64
CA LYS A 32 0.88 3.41 -13.11
C LYS A 32 -0.49 3.26 -13.76
N ALA A 33 -1.37 2.42 -13.19
CA ALA A 33 -2.70 2.21 -13.74
C ALA A 33 -3.60 3.46 -13.65
N PRO A 34 -3.74 4.13 -12.50
CA PRO A 34 -4.45 5.40 -12.46
C PRO A 34 -3.76 6.49 -13.29
N ALA A 35 -2.42 6.55 -13.35
CA ALA A 35 -1.69 7.52 -14.14
C ALA A 35 -1.96 7.39 -15.66
N ALA A 36 -2.09 6.16 -16.14
CA ALA A 36 -2.32 5.87 -17.56
C ALA A 36 -3.79 5.57 -17.91
N LEU A 37 -4.73 5.75 -16.96
CA LEU A 37 -6.11 5.28 -17.09
C LEU A 37 -6.78 5.78 -18.37
N ALA A 38 -6.69 7.08 -18.66
CA ALA A 38 -7.28 7.69 -19.84
C ALA A 38 -6.69 7.14 -21.16
N ALA A 39 -5.36 6.91 -21.18
CA ALA A 39 -4.69 6.34 -22.36
C ALA A 39 -5.12 4.89 -22.61
N VAL A 40 -5.25 4.08 -21.55
CA VAL A 40 -5.72 2.69 -21.64
C VAL A 40 -7.20 2.64 -22.05
N GLN A 41 -8.04 3.52 -21.52
CA GLN A 41 -9.46 3.63 -21.91
C GLN A 41 -9.61 3.95 -23.41
N GLY A 42 -8.84 4.92 -23.90
CA GLY A 42 -8.88 5.31 -25.31
C GLY A 42 -8.40 4.19 -26.25
N ASP A 43 -7.30 3.52 -25.92
CA ASP A 43 -6.70 2.47 -26.77
C ASP A 43 -7.56 1.18 -26.80
N LEU A 44 -8.14 0.79 -25.67
CA LEU A 44 -8.92 -0.45 -25.54
C LEU A 44 -10.44 -0.22 -25.57
N ALA A 45 -10.92 1.00 -25.84
CA ALA A 45 -12.33 1.40 -25.88
C ALA A 45 -13.11 0.95 -24.61
N LEU A 46 -12.54 1.17 -23.41
CA LEU A 46 -13.11 0.70 -22.13
C LEU A 46 -14.06 1.74 -21.54
N SER A 47 -15.14 1.27 -20.93
CA SER A 47 -15.94 2.09 -20.02
C SER A 47 -15.11 2.45 -18.77
N LEU A 48 -15.47 3.55 -18.09
CA LEU A 48 -14.82 3.94 -16.83
C LEU A 48 -14.92 2.84 -15.77
N ALA A 49 -16.07 2.15 -15.70
CA ALA A 49 -16.29 1.04 -14.79
C ALA A 49 -15.32 -0.13 -15.07
N ALA A 50 -15.15 -0.52 -16.34
CA ALA A 50 -14.19 -1.57 -16.72
C ALA A 50 -12.75 -1.15 -16.38
N ALA A 51 -12.35 0.08 -16.69
CA ALA A 51 -11.02 0.57 -16.40
C ALA A 51 -10.72 0.65 -14.89
N SER A 52 -11.72 0.94 -14.04
CA SER A 52 -11.58 0.96 -12.59
C SER A 52 -11.22 -0.40 -12.01
N TRP A 53 -11.62 -1.51 -12.65
CA TRP A 53 -11.23 -2.86 -12.23
C TRP A 53 -9.72 -3.09 -12.32
N LEU A 54 -9.01 -2.38 -13.22
CA LEU A 54 -7.54 -2.46 -13.30
C LEU A 54 -6.86 -1.97 -12.01
N ILE A 55 -7.52 -1.12 -11.24
CA ILE A 55 -7.05 -0.60 -9.96
C ILE A 55 -7.53 -1.53 -8.82
N SER A 56 -8.82 -1.88 -8.82
CA SER A 56 -9.46 -2.63 -7.74
C SER A 56 -8.95 -4.06 -7.62
N ALA A 57 -8.55 -4.71 -8.72
CA ALA A 57 -8.04 -6.08 -8.71
C ALA A 57 -6.84 -6.27 -7.76
N PHE A 58 -6.02 -5.26 -7.60
CA PHE A 58 -4.90 -5.27 -6.66
C PHE A 58 -5.33 -5.43 -5.20
N ALA A 59 -6.33 -4.65 -4.77
CA ALA A 59 -6.83 -4.66 -3.39
C ALA A 59 -7.54 -5.97 -3.05
N ILE A 60 -8.35 -6.50 -3.96
CA ILE A 60 -9.07 -7.76 -3.77
C ILE A 60 -8.09 -8.90 -3.53
N LEU A 61 -7.05 -9.01 -4.36
CA LEU A 61 -6.04 -10.06 -4.19
C LEU A 61 -5.30 -9.92 -2.85
N GLY A 62 -4.94 -8.70 -2.47
CA GLY A 62 -4.30 -8.41 -1.20
C GLY A 62 -5.17 -8.81 0.00
N ALA A 63 -6.48 -8.57 -0.08
CA ALA A 63 -7.43 -8.95 0.96
C ALA A 63 -7.59 -10.48 1.11
N LEU A 64 -7.42 -11.23 0.04
CA LEU A 64 -7.60 -12.69 0.05
C LEU A 64 -6.30 -13.46 0.36
N ALA A 65 -5.16 -12.99 -0.13
CA ALA A 65 -3.94 -13.77 -0.18
C ALA A 65 -2.86 -13.33 0.83
N GLY A 66 -3.08 -12.32 1.66
CA GLY A 66 -2.06 -11.77 2.56
C GLY A 66 -1.47 -12.80 3.52
N ALA A 67 -2.28 -13.51 4.31
CA ALA A 67 -1.80 -14.51 5.26
C ALA A 67 -1.19 -15.73 4.58
N PRO A 68 -1.75 -16.33 3.50
CA PRO A 68 -1.07 -17.36 2.73
C PRO A 68 0.30 -16.95 2.20
N ILE A 69 0.44 -15.73 1.68
CA ILE A 69 1.73 -15.20 1.23
C ILE A 69 2.67 -14.99 2.43
N GLY A 70 2.16 -14.54 3.58
CA GLY A 70 2.94 -14.43 4.80
C GLY A 70 3.54 -15.77 5.23
N LEU A 71 2.74 -16.84 5.20
CA LEU A 71 3.22 -18.19 5.47
C LEU A 71 4.27 -18.65 4.45
N ALA A 72 4.09 -18.30 3.18
CA ALA A 72 5.10 -18.57 2.14
C ALA A 72 6.41 -17.80 2.42
N VAL A 73 6.33 -16.54 2.86
CA VAL A 73 7.51 -15.74 3.28
C VAL A 73 8.26 -16.42 4.42
N ASP A 74 7.54 -16.90 5.43
CA ASP A 74 8.14 -17.58 6.58
C ASP A 74 8.82 -18.90 6.21
N ARG A 75 8.32 -19.61 5.21
CA ARG A 75 8.85 -20.91 4.77
C ARG A 75 9.94 -20.83 3.70
N ILE A 76 9.71 -20.03 2.68
CA ILE A 76 10.63 -19.89 1.52
C ILE A 76 11.77 -18.93 1.87
N GLY A 77 11.51 -17.99 2.78
CA GLY A 77 12.44 -16.95 3.20
C GLY A 77 12.16 -15.61 2.53
N ALA A 78 12.19 -14.56 3.34
CA ALA A 78 11.80 -13.20 2.96
C ALA A 78 12.61 -12.65 1.76
N ARG A 79 13.92 -12.97 1.66
CA ARG A 79 14.76 -12.53 0.52
C ARG A 79 14.30 -13.14 -0.80
N THR A 80 14.03 -14.45 -0.82
CA THR A 80 13.57 -15.17 -2.02
C THR A 80 12.19 -14.66 -2.43
N MET A 81 11.29 -14.49 -1.46
CA MET A 81 9.94 -13.99 -1.72
C MET A 81 9.94 -12.55 -2.22
N ALA A 82 10.82 -11.68 -1.70
CA ALA A 82 10.97 -10.32 -2.20
C ALA A 82 11.45 -10.27 -3.65
N ALA A 83 12.48 -11.07 -3.98
CA ALA A 83 12.99 -11.17 -5.36
C ALA A 83 11.95 -11.76 -6.32
N LEU A 84 11.26 -12.83 -5.91
CA LEU A 84 10.16 -13.44 -6.67
C LEU A 84 9.04 -12.43 -6.89
N GLY A 85 8.69 -11.65 -5.87
CA GLY A 85 7.68 -10.59 -5.95
C GLY A 85 8.01 -9.54 -7.01
N LEU A 86 9.26 -9.06 -7.07
CA LEU A 86 9.71 -8.13 -8.11
C LEU A 86 9.66 -8.77 -9.52
N LEU A 87 10.07 -10.02 -9.66
CA LEU A 87 10.04 -10.73 -10.95
C LEU A 87 8.61 -11.00 -11.42
N LEU A 88 7.69 -11.37 -10.54
CA LEU A 88 6.26 -11.52 -10.87
C LEU A 88 5.65 -10.20 -11.34
N GLN A 89 5.95 -9.09 -10.65
CA GLN A 89 5.51 -7.77 -11.07
C GLN A 89 6.08 -7.39 -12.44
N ALA A 90 7.36 -7.68 -12.68
CA ALA A 90 8.02 -7.43 -13.95
C ALA A 90 7.38 -8.24 -15.09
N ALA A 91 7.13 -9.53 -14.86
CA ALA A 91 6.47 -10.41 -15.82
C ALA A 91 5.04 -9.94 -16.10
N GLY A 92 4.26 -9.64 -15.05
CA GLY A 92 2.91 -9.09 -15.19
C GLY A 92 2.91 -7.76 -15.98
N SER A 93 3.87 -6.88 -15.70
CA SER A 93 4.00 -5.60 -16.40
C SER A 93 4.38 -5.79 -17.87
N ALA A 94 5.34 -6.65 -18.20
CA ALA A 94 5.72 -6.94 -19.57
C ALA A 94 4.58 -7.60 -20.38
N LEU A 95 3.90 -8.60 -19.79
CA LEU A 95 2.74 -9.24 -20.39
C LEU A 95 1.55 -8.25 -20.55
N GLY A 96 1.39 -7.34 -19.59
CA GLY A 96 0.38 -6.27 -19.64
C GLY A 96 0.61 -5.33 -20.81
N ALA A 97 1.86 -4.98 -21.11
CA ALA A 97 2.21 -4.18 -22.28
C ALA A 97 1.86 -4.87 -23.61
N LEU A 98 1.89 -6.21 -23.61
CA LEU A 98 1.56 -7.04 -24.79
C LEU A 98 0.08 -7.43 -24.87
N SER A 99 -0.73 -7.05 -23.88
CA SER A 99 -2.12 -7.49 -23.81
C SER A 99 -2.95 -6.97 -24.98
N PRO A 100 -3.71 -7.85 -25.66
CA PRO A 100 -4.54 -7.47 -26.81
C PRO A 100 -5.86 -6.81 -26.41
N GLY A 101 -6.26 -6.90 -25.14
CA GLY A 101 -7.55 -6.39 -24.66
C GLY A 101 -7.69 -6.42 -23.14
N PHE A 102 -8.86 -6.00 -22.67
CA PHE A 102 -9.14 -5.80 -21.24
C PHE A 102 -8.91 -7.05 -20.37
N THR A 103 -9.46 -8.20 -20.76
CA THR A 103 -9.37 -9.43 -19.96
C THR A 103 -7.92 -9.88 -19.75
N ALA A 104 -7.11 -9.83 -20.82
CA ALA A 104 -5.69 -10.15 -20.74
C ALA A 104 -4.95 -9.15 -19.83
N LEU A 105 -5.22 -7.85 -19.99
CA LEU A 105 -4.63 -6.80 -19.15
C LEU A 105 -5.03 -6.97 -17.69
N LEU A 106 -6.30 -7.28 -17.41
CA LEU A 106 -6.77 -7.53 -16.03
C LEU A 106 -6.08 -8.75 -15.40
N ALA A 107 -5.90 -9.84 -16.16
CA ALA A 107 -5.17 -11.02 -15.69
C ALA A 107 -3.72 -10.67 -15.32
N THR A 108 -3.06 -9.84 -16.11
CA THR A 108 -1.69 -9.39 -15.79
C THR A 108 -1.64 -8.51 -14.54
N ARG A 109 -2.70 -7.71 -14.27
CA ARG A 109 -2.83 -6.94 -13.02
C ARG A 109 -2.92 -7.85 -11.79
N VAL A 110 -3.56 -9.02 -11.91
CA VAL A 110 -3.59 -10.03 -10.84
C VAL A 110 -2.17 -10.56 -10.56
N ILE A 111 -1.39 -10.85 -11.60
CA ILE A 111 0.01 -11.29 -11.46
C ILE A 111 0.88 -10.21 -10.79
N GLU A 112 0.74 -8.96 -11.23
CA GLU A 112 1.43 -7.82 -10.63
C GLU A 112 1.05 -7.65 -9.15
N GLY A 113 -0.25 -7.75 -8.82
CA GLY A 113 -0.75 -7.66 -7.46
C GLY A 113 -0.22 -8.76 -6.56
N LEU A 114 -0.14 -10.00 -7.07
CA LEU A 114 0.47 -11.12 -6.35
C LEU A 114 1.96 -10.85 -6.06
N GLY A 115 2.68 -10.39 -7.07
CA GLY A 115 4.10 -10.02 -6.91
C GLY A 115 4.31 -8.86 -5.94
N PHE A 116 3.44 -7.84 -5.98
CA PHE A 116 3.45 -6.74 -5.02
C PHE A 116 3.25 -7.24 -3.59
N LEU A 117 2.27 -8.09 -3.37
CA LEU A 117 1.96 -8.66 -2.07
C LEU A 117 3.14 -9.49 -1.53
N CYS A 118 3.79 -10.30 -2.36
CA CYS A 118 4.99 -11.04 -1.99
C CYS A 118 6.10 -10.11 -1.45
N LEU A 119 6.34 -8.98 -2.11
CA LEU A 119 7.35 -8.03 -1.67
C LEU A 119 6.94 -7.29 -0.39
N VAL A 120 5.71 -6.74 -0.32
CA VAL A 120 5.32 -5.90 0.82
C VAL A 120 5.16 -6.70 2.11
N VAL A 121 4.90 -7.99 2.03
CA VAL A 121 4.89 -8.89 3.19
C VAL A 121 6.32 -9.32 3.56
N ALA A 122 7.19 -9.55 2.58
CA ALA A 122 8.56 -10.00 2.83
C ALA A 122 9.48 -8.87 3.33
N ALA A 123 9.30 -7.65 2.87
CA ALA A 123 10.24 -6.56 3.14
C ALA A 123 10.34 -6.15 4.62
N PRO A 124 9.23 -6.01 5.40
CA PRO A 124 9.34 -5.75 6.83
C PRO A 124 10.07 -6.87 7.59
N ALA A 125 9.85 -8.13 7.20
CA ALA A 125 10.57 -9.26 7.79
C ALA A 125 12.08 -9.21 7.47
N LEU A 126 12.45 -8.82 6.22
CA LEU A 126 13.84 -8.57 5.85
C LEU A 126 14.46 -7.45 6.66
N ILE A 127 13.79 -6.32 6.78
CA ILE A 127 14.26 -5.15 7.54
C ILE A 127 14.44 -5.50 9.02
N SER A 128 13.49 -6.24 9.61
CA SER A 128 13.61 -6.72 10.99
C SER A 128 14.86 -7.57 11.21
N GLY A 129 15.24 -8.38 10.22
CA GLY A 129 16.45 -9.21 10.29
C GLY A 129 17.75 -8.44 9.98
N LEU A 130 17.70 -7.36 9.21
CA LEU A 130 18.86 -6.57 8.81
C LEU A 130 19.17 -5.44 9.80
N ALA A 131 18.14 -4.85 10.43
CA ALA A 131 18.25 -3.70 11.30
C ALA A 131 18.58 -4.11 12.74
N PRO A 132 19.73 -3.67 13.30
CA PRO A 132 19.97 -3.72 14.72
C PRO A 132 18.82 -3.07 15.50
N ILE A 133 18.59 -3.54 16.74
CA ILE A 133 17.44 -3.07 17.56
C ILE A 133 17.41 -1.55 17.74
N GLN A 134 18.59 -0.90 17.77
CA GLN A 134 18.73 0.55 17.98
C GLN A 134 18.24 1.41 16.83
N ILE A 135 18.16 0.85 15.61
CA ILE A 135 17.73 1.58 14.41
C ILE A 135 16.46 0.99 13.76
N ARG A 136 15.89 -0.08 14.35
CA ARG A 136 14.76 -0.82 13.76
C ARG A 136 13.54 0.06 13.54
N ASP A 137 13.19 0.89 14.53
CA ASP A 137 12.03 1.79 14.46
C ASP A 137 12.16 2.79 13.29
N ARG A 138 13.38 3.35 13.11
CA ARG A 138 13.69 4.25 12.00
C ARG A 138 13.67 3.52 10.65
N ALA A 139 14.16 2.29 10.62
CA ALA A 139 14.16 1.47 9.41
C ALA A 139 12.72 1.10 8.99
N MET A 140 11.83 0.80 9.94
CA MET A 140 10.42 0.54 9.67
C MET A 140 9.67 1.81 9.23
N ALA A 141 10.03 2.98 9.79
CA ALA A 141 9.49 4.25 9.34
C ALA A 141 9.90 4.58 7.90
N LEU A 142 11.18 4.34 7.56
CA LEU A 142 11.67 4.49 6.19
C LEU A 142 10.96 3.52 5.24
N TRP A 143 10.75 2.27 5.66
CA TRP A 143 9.94 1.31 4.91
C TRP A 143 8.52 1.82 4.68
N ALA A 144 7.80 2.24 5.72
CA ALA A 144 6.42 2.70 5.58
C ALA A 144 6.27 3.86 4.57
N SER A 145 7.34 4.61 4.31
CA SER A 145 7.37 5.71 3.34
C SER A 145 7.47 5.25 1.87
N PHE A 146 7.68 3.95 1.59
CA PHE A 146 7.83 3.44 0.22
C PHE A 146 6.62 3.77 -0.66
N MET A 147 5.42 3.64 -0.10
CA MET A 147 4.17 3.85 -0.85
C MET A 147 3.97 5.31 -1.26
N PRO A 148 3.95 6.31 -0.35
CA PRO A 148 3.79 7.70 -0.77
C PRO A 148 4.92 8.17 -1.69
N VAL A 149 6.17 7.74 -1.48
CA VAL A 149 7.29 8.08 -2.36
C VAL A 149 7.10 7.47 -3.74
N GLY A 150 6.79 6.19 -3.82
CA GLY A 150 6.61 5.50 -5.09
C GLY A 150 5.42 6.03 -5.90
N LEU A 151 4.29 6.29 -5.24
CA LEU A 151 3.13 6.91 -5.89
C LEU A 151 3.46 8.31 -6.41
N THR A 152 4.17 9.12 -5.64
CA THR A 152 4.58 10.46 -6.08
C THR A 152 5.48 10.38 -7.31
N VAL A 153 6.50 9.52 -7.28
CA VAL A 153 7.43 9.37 -8.40
C VAL A 153 6.72 8.94 -9.68
N ILE A 154 5.86 7.92 -9.61
CA ILE A 154 5.18 7.41 -10.81
C ILE A 154 4.14 8.41 -11.36
N MET A 155 3.50 9.20 -10.48
CA MET A 155 2.58 10.27 -10.91
C MET A 155 3.34 11.41 -11.58
N LEU A 156 4.50 11.79 -11.05
CA LEU A 156 5.39 12.78 -11.70
C LEU A 156 5.95 12.27 -13.03
N ALA A 157 6.04 10.96 -13.22
CA ALA A 157 6.44 10.35 -14.49
C ALA A 157 5.29 10.23 -15.52
N ALA A 158 4.04 10.57 -15.16
CA ALA A 158 2.89 10.50 -16.06
C ALA A 158 3.08 11.28 -17.40
N PRO A 159 3.77 12.44 -17.46
CA PRO A 159 4.04 13.11 -18.74
C PRO A 159 4.83 12.25 -19.75
N LEU A 160 5.57 11.24 -19.30
CA LEU A 160 6.25 10.29 -20.20
C LEU A 160 5.26 9.51 -21.09
N LEU A 161 4.00 9.38 -20.68
CA LEU A 161 2.95 8.69 -21.46
C LEU A 161 2.72 9.33 -22.83
N SER A 162 2.97 10.64 -22.98
CA SER A 162 2.89 11.32 -24.27
C SER A 162 4.02 10.92 -25.22
N ILE A 163 5.13 10.38 -24.70
CA ILE A 163 6.33 10.02 -25.47
C ILE A 163 6.37 8.51 -25.74
N VAL A 164 6.12 7.68 -24.69
CA VAL A 164 6.36 6.23 -24.77
C VAL A 164 5.08 5.39 -24.89
N THR A 165 3.92 5.98 -24.94
CA THR A 165 2.61 5.34 -24.85
C THR A 165 2.41 4.59 -23.52
N TRP A 166 1.18 4.13 -23.22
CA TRP A 166 0.94 3.35 -22.00
C TRP A 166 1.61 1.96 -22.05
N ARG A 167 1.73 1.33 -23.22
CA ARG A 167 2.43 0.04 -23.38
C ARG A 167 3.92 0.19 -23.12
N GLY A 168 4.55 1.23 -23.68
CA GLY A 168 5.95 1.56 -23.40
C GLY A 168 6.20 1.87 -21.94
N PHE A 169 5.25 2.54 -21.27
CA PHE A 169 5.32 2.82 -19.84
C PHE A 169 5.27 1.54 -18.99
N TRP A 170 4.48 0.52 -19.38
CA TRP A 170 4.47 -0.82 -18.76
C TRP A 170 5.80 -1.54 -18.95
N PHE A 171 6.39 -1.52 -20.15
CA PHE A 171 7.72 -2.11 -20.42
C PHE A 171 8.82 -1.42 -19.63
N LEU A 172 8.81 -0.09 -19.54
CA LEU A 172 9.77 0.65 -18.71
C LEU A 172 9.70 0.22 -17.25
N ASN A 173 8.50 0.11 -16.70
CA ASN A 173 8.29 -0.38 -15.33
C ASN A 173 8.79 -1.83 -15.17
N ALA A 174 8.54 -2.72 -16.13
CA ALA A 174 9.05 -4.08 -16.12
C ALA A 174 10.58 -4.11 -16.06
N SER A 175 11.24 -3.29 -16.88
CA SER A 175 12.71 -3.19 -16.92
C SER A 175 13.30 -2.69 -15.61
N ILE A 176 12.69 -1.68 -14.99
CA ILE A 176 13.08 -1.17 -13.66
C ILE A 176 12.96 -2.27 -12.61
N LEU A 177 11.86 -3.03 -12.61
CA LEU A 177 11.64 -4.12 -11.65
C LEU A 177 12.65 -5.25 -11.81
N VAL A 178 12.97 -5.68 -13.05
CA VAL A 178 14.01 -6.69 -13.29
C VAL A 178 15.37 -6.20 -12.79
N SER A 179 15.75 -4.98 -13.15
CA SER A 179 17.00 -4.37 -12.70
C SER A 179 17.09 -4.33 -11.18
N TYR A 180 15.97 -3.97 -10.54
CA TYR A 180 15.92 -3.91 -9.09
C TYR A 180 15.92 -5.30 -8.41
N ALA A 181 15.31 -6.30 -9.03
CA ALA A 181 15.38 -7.68 -8.57
C ALA A 181 16.81 -8.22 -8.60
N MET A 182 17.59 -7.88 -9.65
CA MET A 182 19.01 -8.20 -9.74
C MET A 182 19.83 -7.50 -8.66
N LEU A 183 19.61 -6.18 -8.48
CA LEU A 183 20.27 -5.41 -7.42
C LEU A 183 20.00 -5.99 -6.03
N LEU A 184 18.75 -6.35 -5.75
CA LEU A 184 18.36 -6.96 -4.47
C LEU A 184 19.02 -8.34 -4.29
N ARG A 185 19.11 -9.12 -5.37
CA ARG A 185 19.72 -10.48 -5.35
C ARG A 185 21.22 -10.42 -5.06
N TRP A 186 21.91 -9.42 -5.59
CA TRP A 186 23.37 -9.25 -5.40
C TRP A 186 23.70 -8.45 -4.13
N GLY A 187 22.91 -7.43 -3.80
CA GLY A 187 23.16 -6.56 -2.66
C GLY A 187 22.83 -7.17 -1.29
N LEU A 188 21.96 -8.19 -1.25
CA LEU A 188 21.64 -8.91 -0.04
C LEU A 188 22.29 -10.28 -0.03
N HIS A 189 23.19 -10.52 0.91
CA HIS A 189 23.73 -11.86 1.16
C HIS A 189 22.67 -12.73 1.86
N PRO A 190 22.60 -14.05 1.58
CA PRO A 190 21.70 -14.93 2.31
C PRO A 190 22.05 -14.85 3.81
N PRO A 191 21.04 -14.77 4.69
CA PRO A 191 21.28 -14.96 6.11
C PRO A 191 21.92 -16.34 6.33
N PRO A 192 22.77 -16.52 7.38
CA PRO A 192 23.27 -17.83 7.72
C PRO A 192 22.10 -18.80 7.87
N ASN A 193 22.23 -19.98 7.26
CA ASN A 193 21.22 -21.03 7.33
C ASN A 193 21.07 -21.48 8.79
N HIS A 194 20.12 -20.91 9.50
CA HIS A 194 19.64 -21.53 10.73
C HIS A 194 18.62 -22.59 10.31
N PRO A 195 18.84 -23.87 10.64
CA PRO A 195 17.86 -24.91 10.37
C PRO A 195 16.55 -24.51 11.05
N ARG A 196 15.53 -24.24 10.26
CA ARG A 196 14.19 -24.00 10.82
C ARG A 196 13.64 -25.34 11.28
N PRO A 197 13.06 -25.42 12.50
CA PRO A 197 12.39 -26.63 12.93
C PRO A 197 11.30 -27.00 11.92
N TYR A 198 11.29 -28.27 11.53
CA TYR A 198 10.27 -28.79 10.62
C TYR A 198 8.91 -28.77 11.34
N ARG A 199 8.07 -27.79 11.00
CA ARG A 199 6.70 -27.70 11.50
C ARG A 199 5.71 -28.00 10.38
N LYS A 200 4.63 -28.67 10.68
CA LYS A 200 3.57 -28.95 9.70
C LYS A 200 2.77 -27.67 9.42
N ILE A 201 2.37 -27.47 8.16
CA ILE A 201 1.65 -26.25 7.72
C ILE A 201 0.42 -25.97 8.59
N HIS A 202 -0.36 -27.02 8.93
CA HIS A 202 -1.57 -26.86 9.73
C HIS A 202 -1.29 -26.36 11.17
N GLN A 203 -0.12 -26.66 11.72
CA GLN A 203 0.28 -26.16 13.04
C GLN A 203 0.57 -24.65 13.01
N ASP A 204 1.30 -24.19 11.99
CA ASP A 204 1.61 -22.76 11.81
C ASP A 204 0.33 -21.96 11.56
N ILE A 205 -0.57 -22.49 10.71
CA ILE A 205 -1.88 -21.87 10.45
C ILE A 205 -2.72 -21.84 11.73
N GLY A 206 -2.81 -22.97 12.45
CA GLY A 206 -3.57 -23.07 13.70
C GLY A 206 -3.08 -22.08 14.76
N GLU A 207 -1.76 -21.97 14.93
CA GLU A 207 -1.16 -21.04 15.88
C GLU A 207 -1.41 -19.57 15.50
N ALA A 208 -1.28 -19.24 14.23
CA ALA A 208 -1.55 -17.88 13.74
C ALA A 208 -3.03 -17.49 13.89
N LEU A 209 -3.96 -18.44 13.67
CA LEU A 209 -5.41 -18.19 13.79
C LEU A 209 -5.87 -18.06 15.25
N VAL A 210 -5.26 -18.78 16.17
CA VAL A 210 -5.62 -18.74 17.60
C VAL A 210 -4.97 -17.54 18.31
N SER A 211 -3.83 -17.05 17.80
CA SER A 211 -3.11 -15.94 18.42
C SER A 211 -3.79 -14.60 18.17
N PRO A 212 -3.94 -13.74 19.19
CA PRO A 212 -4.63 -12.45 19.02
C PRO A 212 -3.81 -11.43 18.23
N GLY A 213 -2.47 -11.52 18.26
CA GLY A 213 -1.57 -10.52 17.68
C GLY A 213 -1.81 -10.25 16.19
N PRO A 214 -1.83 -11.27 15.29
CA PRO A 214 -2.12 -11.08 13.88
C PRO A 214 -3.47 -10.42 13.61
N TRP A 215 -4.52 -10.81 14.35
CA TRP A 215 -5.86 -10.24 14.21
C TRP A 215 -5.94 -8.78 14.68
N VAL A 216 -5.26 -8.45 15.78
CA VAL A 216 -5.20 -7.07 16.29
C VAL A 216 -4.52 -6.17 15.25
N LEU A 217 -3.38 -6.56 14.70
CA LEU A 217 -2.70 -5.77 13.68
C LEU A 217 -3.51 -5.68 12.38
N GLY A 218 -4.13 -6.78 11.96
CA GLY A 218 -5.05 -6.80 10.81
C GLY A 218 -6.24 -5.87 11.01
N GLY A 219 -6.90 -5.93 12.17
CA GLY A 219 -8.03 -5.08 12.53
C GLY A 219 -7.67 -3.59 12.60
N LEU A 220 -6.54 -3.25 13.21
CA LEU A 220 -6.03 -1.88 13.28
C LEU A 220 -5.72 -1.33 11.86
N PHE A 221 -5.12 -2.15 11.01
CA PHE A 221 -4.83 -1.72 9.65
C PHE A 221 -6.10 -1.61 8.80
N THR A 222 -7.10 -2.49 9.02
CA THR A 222 -8.43 -2.36 8.39
C THR A 222 -9.09 -1.04 8.76
N ALA A 223 -9.14 -0.72 10.05
CA ALA A 223 -9.73 0.52 10.54
C ALA A 223 -9.02 1.75 9.98
N PHE A 224 -7.68 1.77 10.02
CA PHE A 224 -6.90 2.85 9.42
C PHE A 224 -7.20 3.03 7.94
N SER A 225 -7.07 1.97 7.15
CA SER A 225 -7.27 2.03 5.70
C SER A 225 -8.70 2.42 5.34
N ALA A 226 -9.70 1.88 6.04
CA ALA A 226 -11.08 2.25 5.80
C ALA A 226 -11.32 3.75 6.00
N ILE A 227 -10.84 4.31 7.11
CA ILE A 227 -10.99 5.75 7.42
C ILE A 227 -10.16 6.59 6.43
N PHE A 228 -8.92 6.19 6.15
CA PHE A 228 -8.01 6.92 5.28
C PHE A 228 -8.55 7.00 3.85
N PHE A 229 -8.92 5.88 3.26
CA PHE A 229 -9.39 5.83 1.88
C PHE A 229 -10.85 6.30 1.73
N ALA A 230 -11.66 6.27 2.79
CA ALA A 230 -12.96 6.94 2.81
C ALA A 230 -12.81 8.47 2.61
N VAL A 231 -11.84 9.09 3.28
CA VAL A 231 -11.57 10.52 3.13
C VAL A 231 -10.92 10.81 1.77
N PHE A 232 -9.81 10.14 1.45
CA PHE A 232 -9.04 10.44 0.25
C PHE A 232 -9.72 10.02 -1.06
N GLY A 233 -10.60 9.01 -1.03
CA GLY A 233 -11.43 8.64 -2.20
C GLY A 233 -12.43 9.73 -2.58
N LEU A 234 -12.90 10.51 -1.62
CA LEU A 234 -13.86 11.60 -1.83
C LEU A 234 -13.19 12.99 -1.88
N LEU A 235 -11.89 13.09 -1.59
CA LEU A 235 -11.22 14.37 -1.45
C LEU A 235 -11.13 15.18 -2.75
N PRO A 236 -10.74 14.63 -3.93
CA PRO A 236 -10.66 15.43 -5.15
C PRO A 236 -12.00 16.08 -5.53
N PRO A 237 -13.13 15.36 -5.60
CA PRO A 237 -14.41 15.98 -5.91
C PRO A 237 -14.85 16.98 -4.83
N LEU A 238 -14.56 16.72 -3.55
CA LEU A 238 -14.86 17.63 -2.46
C LEU A 238 -14.10 18.96 -2.62
N LEU A 239 -12.82 18.91 -2.92
CA LEU A 239 -11.99 20.11 -3.12
C LEU A 239 -12.42 20.88 -4.38
N SER A 240 -12.67 20.18 -5.48
CA SER A 240 -13.15 20.82 -6.71
C SER A 240 -14.44 21.59 -6.47
N GLN A 241 -15.38 20.97 -5.76
CA GLN A 241 -16.68 21.56 -5.46
C GLN A 241 -16.60 22.74 -4.47
N ARG A 242 -15.77 22.62 -3.40
CA ARG A 242 -15.67 23.65 -2.34
C ARG A 242 -14.79 24.84 -2.71
N LEU A 243 -13.73 24.62 -3.50
CA LEU A 243 -12.77 25.65 -3.91
C LEU A 243 -13.08 26.24 -5.28
N GLY A 244 -13.99 25.64 -6.06
CA GLY A 244 -14.27 26.05 -7.42
C GLY A 244 -13.08 25.88 -8.38
N ILE A 245 -12.20 24.89 -8.10
CA ILE A 245 -10.98 24.61 -8.85
C ILE A 245 -11.17 23.44 -9.81
N SER A 246 -10.29 23.33 -10.81
CA SER A 246 -10.32 22.21 -11.75
C SER A 246 -10.06 20.88 -11.05
N ASN A 247 -10.57 19.77 -11.60
CA ASN A 247 -10.32 18.43 -11.09
C ASN A 247 -8.84 18.07 -11.05
N GLU A 248 -8.05 18.60 -11.97
CA GLU A 248 -6.59 18.42 -12.02
C GLU A 248 -5.93 19.06 -10.79
N THR A 249 -6.26 20.32 -10.50
CA THR A 249 -5.75 21.05 -9.33
C THR A 249 -6.20 20.38 -8.03
N ALA A 250 -7.46 19.93 -7.95
CA ALA A 250 -7.98 19.20 -6.80
C ALA A 250 -7.24 17.87 -6.58
N SER A 251 -6.92 17.15 -7.66
CA SER A 251 -6.13 15.92 -7.59
C SER A 251 -4.70 16.18 -7.15
N MET A 252 -4.06 17.26 -7.62
CA MET A 252 -2.71 17.66 -7.17
C MET A 252 -2.70 18.02 -5.68
N LEU A 253 -3.67 18.80 -5.20
CA LEU A 253 -3.80 19.12 -3.78
C LEU A 253 -4.05 17.88 -2.93
N SER A 254 -4.85 16.95 -3.42
CA SER A 254 -5.09 15.67 -2.74
C SER A 254 -3.79 14.84 -2.65
N ALA A 255 -3.02 14.78 -3.73
CA ALA A 255 -1.72 14.10 -3.73
C ALA A 255 -0.73 14.75 -2.74
N LEU A 256 -0.71 16.09 -2.67
CA LEU A 256 0.13 16.81 -1.72
C LEU A 256 -0.29 16.54 -0.27
N ALA A 257 -1.61 16.49 -0.01
CA ALA A 257 -2.10 16.12 1.31
C ALA A 257 -1.70 14.67 1.67
N ILE A 258 -1.78 13.72 0.74
CA ILE A 258 -1.32 12.33 0.96
C ILE A 258 0.18 12.29 1.25
N ALA A 259 0.99 13.13 0.60
CA ALA A 259 2.43 13.18 0.84
C ALA A 259 2.79 13.51 2.30
N ALA A 260 1.94 14.24 3.02
CA ALA A 260 2.10 14.50 4.45
C ALA A 260 2.15 13.22 5.30
N SER A 261 1.54 12.12 4.85
CA SER A 261 1.64 10.82 5.52
C SER A 261 3.09 10.29 5.52
N GLY A 262 3.85 10.55 4.46
CA GLY A 262 5.27 10.20 4.40
C GLY A 262 6.09 10.91 5.48
N VAL A 263 5.80 12.18 5.74
CA VAL A 263 6.41 12.93 6.85
C VAL A 263 5.99 12.33 8.19
N GLY A 264 4.69 12.00 8.35
CA GLY A 264 4.16 11.31 9.53
C GLY A 264 4.88 9.98 9.80
N ASN A 265 5.12 9.17 8.76
CA ASN A 265 5.89 7.94 8.86
C ASN A 265 7.27 8.17 9.49
N LEU A 266 8.03 9.14 8.97
CA LEU A 266 9.39 9.44 9.45
C LEU A 266 9.39 9.97 10.88
N VAL A 267 8.43 10.84 11.22
CA VAL A 267 8.25 11.37 12.58
C VAL A 267 7.91 10.23 13.55
N CYS A 268 7.03 9.31 13.18
CA CYS A 268 6.69 8.15 14.00
C CYS A 268 7.92 7.32 14.37
N GLY A 269 8.78 7.01 13.39
CA GLY A 269 10.01 6.26 13.66
C GLY A 269 10.95 6.96 14.64
N GLN A 270 11.01 8.30 14.61
CA GLN A 270 11.78 9.05 15.59
C GLN A 270 11.14 9.04 16.99
N LEU A 271 9.81 9.09 17.06
CA LEU A 271 9.08 9.01 18.34
C LEU A 271 9.26 7.64 18.99
N LEU A 272 9.12 6.55 18.21
CA LEU A 272 9.37 5.18 18.69
C LEU A 272 10.82 5.03 19.17
N ALA A 273 11.80 5.53 18.41
CA ALA A 273 13.21 5.50 18.79
C ALA A 273 13.53 6.33 20.06
N ARG A 274 12.67 7.29 20.42
CA ARG A 274 12.73 8.05 21.69
C ARG A 274 11.98 7.36 22.84
N GLY A 275 11.42 6.17 22.61
CA GLY A 275 10.73 5.40 23.64
C GLY A 275 9.24 5.72 23.82
N PHE A 276 8.61 6.44 22.89
CA PHE A 276 7.16 6.62 22.94
C PHE A 276 6.45 5.27 22.76
N GLN A 277 5.42 5.06 23.57
CA GLN A 277 4.67 3.79 23.55
C GLN A 277 3.84 3.67 22.26
N PRO A 278 3.92 2.54 21.54
CA PRO A 278 3.15 2.30 20.32
C PRO A 278 1.65 2.54 20.46
N ALA A 279 1.05 2.05 21.57
CA ALA A 279 -0.37 2.22 21.85
C ALA A 279 -0.78 3.69 22.00
N ARG A 280 0.08 4.53 22.61
CA ARG A 280 -0.21 5.97 22.74
C ARG A 280 -0.19 6.66 21.38
N LEU A 281 0.77 6.29 20.51
CA LEU A 281 0.86 6.83 19.15
C LEU A 281 -0.36 6.44 18.32
N LEU A 282 -0.84 5.19 18.42
CA LEU A 282 -2.06 4.73 17.75
C LEU A 282 -3.29 5.50 18.21
N ASN A 283 -3.51 5.59 19.54
CA ASN A 283 -4.66 6.30 20.09
C ASN A 283 -4.67 7.78 19.70
N PHE A 284 -3.51 8.44 19.76
CA PHE A 284 -3.35 9.82 19.32
C PHE A 284 -3.66 9.98 17.83
N SER A 285 -3.12 9.09 16.98
CA SER A 285 -3.35 9.14 15.53
C SER A 285 -4.80 8.93 15.17
N PHE A 286 -5.45 7.89 15.70
CA PHE A 286 -6.87 7.65 15.45
C PHE A 286 -7.75 8.78 16.00
N GLY A 287 -7.42 9.34 17.17
CA GLY A 287 -8.13 10.49 17.75
C GLY A 287 -8.05 11.73 16.85
N ILE A 288 -6.84 12.07 16.37
CA ILE A 288 -6.66 13.20 15.44
C ILE A 288 -7.39 12.92 14.12
N MET A 289 -7.27 11.71 13.56
CA MET A 289 -7.94 11.36 12.32
C MET A 289 -9.48 11.49 12.47
N ALA A 290 -10.06 11.05 13.58
CA ALA A 290 -11.48 11.18 13.83
C ALA A 290 -11.91 12.65 13.92
N LEU A 291 -11.19 13.47 14.69
CA LEU A 291 -11.48 14.91 14.82
C LEU A 291 -11.35 15.65 13.48
N CYS A 292 -10.26 15.39 12.74
CA CYS A 292 -10.06 15.97 11.42
C CYS A 292 -11.15 15.50 10.44
N GLY A 293 -11.53 14.22 10.48
CA GLY A 293 -12.60 13.68 9.64
C GLY A 293 -13.92 14.39 9.84
N ILE A 294 -14.32 14.61 11.09
CA ILE A 294 -15.52 15.41 11.41
C ILE A 294 -15.41 16.81 10.82
N GLY A 295 -14.26 17.48 10.98
CA GLY A 295 -14.04 18.82 10.45
C GLY A 295 -14.04 18.87 8.92
N ILE A 296 -13.42 17.92 8.24
CA ILE A 296 -13.33 17.85 6.77
C ILE A 296 -14.73 17.79 6.13
N PHE A 297 -15.64 17.01 6.71
CA PHE A 297 -16.99 16.85 6.19
C PHE A 297 -17.98 17.88 6.77
N SER A 298 -17.56 18.73 7.72
CA SER A 298 -18.37 19.83 8.23
C SER A 298 -18.61 20.88 7.14
N HIS A 299 -19.87 21.32 7.02
CA HIS A 299 -20.24 22.41 6.10
C HIS A 299 -19.93 23.80 6.66
N THR A 300 -19.54 23.91 7.93
CA THR A 300 -19.30 25.19 8.61
C THR A 300 -17.89 25.74 8.41
N LEU A 301 -16.94 24.89 7.98
CA LEU A 301 -15.55 25.30 7.78
C LEU A 301 -15.30 25.82 6.37
N TRP A 302 -14.48 26.85 6.26
CA TRP A 302 -13.99 27.35 4.96
C TRP A 302 -13.11 26.31 4.29
N ALA A 303 -13.05 26.38 2.98
CA ALA A 303 -12.37 25.37 2.16
C ALA A 303 -10.87 25.21 2.51
N ILE A 304 -10.18 26.33 2.80
CA ILE A 304 -8.75 26.29 3.20
C ILE A 304 -8.55 25.56 4.53
N ALA A 305 -9.44 25.81 5.52
CA ALA A 305 -9.38 25.13 6.81
C ALA A 305 -9.63 23.62 6.64
N SER A 306 -10.61 23.24 5.81
CA SER A 306 -10.87 21.84 5.47
C SER A 306 -9.66 21.18 4.82
N TYR A 307 -8.95 21.87 3.93
CA TYR A 307 -7.73 21.34 3.31
C TYR A 307 -6.59 21.19 4.33
N ALA A 308 -6.40 22.15 5.23
CA ALA A 308 -5.41 22.03 6.31
C ALA A 308 -5.69 20.82 7.21
N LEU A 309 -6.98 20.55 7.51
CA LEU A 309 -7.38 19.33 8.23
C LEU A 309 -7.06 18.06 7.45
N CYS A 310 -7.16 18.06 6.12
CA CYS A 310 -6.75 16.91 5.31
C CYS A 310 -5.25 16.64 5.42
N VAL A 311 -4.42 17.68 5.47
CA VAL A 311 -2.97 17.55 5.66
C VAL A 311 -2.66 16.98 7.05
N VAL A 312 -3.29 17.50 8.11
CA VAL A 312 -3.13 17.02 9.49
C VAL A 312 -3.63 15.59 9.64
N PHE A 313 -4.78 15.27 9.05
CA PHE A 313 -5.34 13.92 8.99
C PHE A 313 -4.36 12.92 8.36
N SER A 314 -3.79 13.29 7.22
CA SER A 314 -2.84 12.46 6.50
C SER A 314 -1.54 12.27 7.28
N PHE A 315 -1.01 13.34 7.84
CA PHE A 315 0.17 13.28 8.71
C PHE A 315 -0.04 12.33 9.89
N ALA A 316 -1.15 12.47 10.62
CA ALA A 316 -1.49 11.57 11.72
C ALA A 316 -1.68 10.13 11.25
N GLY A 317 -2.34 9.93 10.10
CA GLY A 317 -2.51 8.62 9.49
C GLY A 317 -1.18 7.94 9.17
N GLY A 318 -0.14 8.70 8.81
CA GLY A 318 1.19 8.17 8.55
C GLY A 318 1.85 7.49 9.76
N LEU A 319 1.46 7.81 11.00
CA LEU A 319 2.03 7.14 12.17
C LEU A 319 1.60 5.67 12.27
N ILE A 320 0.40 5.34 11.81
CA ILE A 320 -0.22 4.03 12.05
C ILE A 320 0.50 2.87 11.34
N PRO A 321 0.82 2.94 10.02
CA PRO A 321 1.55 1.87 9.35
C PRO A 321 2.91 1.55 9.98
N VAL A 322 3.62 2.59 10.45
CA VAL A 322 4.93 2.41 11.10
C VAL A 322 4.79 1.60 12.39
N VAL A 323 3.81 1.96 13.24
CA VAL A 323 3.55 1.22 14.48
C VAL A 323 3.14 -0.22 14.20
N ILE A 324 2.34 -0.47 13.17
CA ILE A 324 1.89 -1.81 12.80
C ILE A 324 3.10 -2.66 12.35
N PHE A 325 3.92 -2.17 11.42
CA PHE A 325 5.08 -2.91 10.94
C PHE A 325 6.14 -3.12 12.02
N ASP A 326 6.39 -2.11 12.86
CA ASP A 326 7.33 -2.21 13.97
C ASP A 326 6.84 -3.19 15.05
N SER A 327 5.53 -3.28 15.26
CA SER A 327 4.93 -4.19 16.25
C SER A 327 4.81 -5.63 15.74
N ALA A 328 4.84 -5.88 14.42
CA ALA A 328 4.60 -7.20 13.87
C ALA A 328 5.53 -8.30 14.44
N PRO A 329 6.86 -8.11 14.59
CA PRO A 329 7.72 -9.13 15.19
C PRO A 329 7.42 -9.41 16.67
N ARG A 330 6.87 -8.42 17.38
CA ARG A 330 6.50 -8.57 18.82
C ARG A 330 5.13 -9.20 19.02
N GLN A 331 4.25 -9.06 18.04
CA GLN A 331 2.88 -9.59 18.04
C GLN A 331 2.77 -10.94 17.33
N ALA A 332 3.82 -11.38 16.67
CA ALA A 332 3.88 -12.71 16.06
C ALA A 332 3.85 -13.79 17.15
N PRO A 333 3.13 -14.92 16.93
CA PRO A 333 3.11 -16.04 17.86
C PRO A 333 4.50 -16.65 18.11
N GLY A 334 5.36 -16.58 17.10
CA GLY A 334 6.75 -17.02 17.14
C GLY A 334 7.60 -16.25 16.14
N ALA A 335 8.90 -16.27 16.33
CA ALA A 335 9.83 -15.58 15.42
C ALA A 335 9.75 -16.11 13.98
N GLU A 336 9.31 -17.35 13.81
CA GLU A 336 9.08 -18.02 12.52
C GLU A 336 7.76 -17.63 11.84
N LEU A 337 6.84 -16.92 12.53
CA LEU A 337 5.51 -16.54 12.04
C LEU A 337 5.34 -15.02 11.86
N VAL A 338 6.44 -14.28 11.74
CA VAL A 338 6.43 -12.83 11.49
C VAL A 338 5.82 -12.50 10.13
N GLY A 339 6.13 -13.29 9.09
CA GLY A 339 5.57 -13.09 7.75
C GLY A 339 4.06 -13.29 7.71
N VAL A 340 3.55 -14.33 8.38
CA VAL A 340 2.10 -14.55 8.53
C VAL A 340 1.45 -13.36 9.24
N THR A 341 2.06 -12.85 10.30
CA THR A 341 1.53 -11.69 11.04
C THR A 341 1.47 -10.43 10.18
N ILE A 342 2.50 -10.16 9.39
CA ILE A 342 2.51 -9.07 8.41
C ILE A 342 1.48 -9.34 7.30
N GLY A 343 1.32 -10.59 6.88
CA GLY A 343 0.30 -11.00 5.92
C GLY A 343 -1.12 -10.66 6.38
N PHE A 344 -1.46 -10.93 7.66
CA PHE A 344 -2.73 -10.53 8.27
C PHE A 344 -2.90 -9.00 8.28
N ALA A 345 -1.85 -8.26 8.62
CA ALA A 345 -1.87 -6.80 8.58
C ALA A 345 -2.16 -6.29 7.16
N MET A 346 -1.52 -6.87 6.13
CA MET A 346 -1.73 -6.49 4.73
C MET A 346 -3.12 -6.90 4.21
N GLN A 347 -3.67 -8.04 4.65
CA GLN A 347 -5.08 -8.39 4.38
C GLN A 347 -6.01 -7.31 4.93
N GLY A 348 -5.81 -6.93 6.20
CA GLY A 348 -6.57 -5.87 6.83
C GLY A 348 -6.48 -4.54 6.07
N ASN A 349 -5.27 -4.13 5.67
CA ASN A 349 -5.08 -2.93 4.86
C ASN A 349 -5.90 -2.95 3.57
N ASN A 350 -5.85 -4.03 2.81
CA ASN A 350 -6.57 -4.15 1.55
C ASN A 350 -8.09 -4.27 1.75
N LEU A 351 -8.52 -4.93 2.82
CA LEU A 351 -9.93 -4.99 3.19
C LEU A 351 -10.47 -3.59 3.52
N GLY A 352 -9.73 -2.80 4.29
CA GLY A 352 -10.06 -1.41 4.59
C GLY A 352 -10.13 -0.53 3.34
N LEU A 353 -9.21 -0.72 2.39
CA LEU A 353 -9.22 -0.02 1.10
C LEU A 353 -10.49 -0.31 0.28
N ILE A 354 -11.06 -1.50 0.38
CA ILE A 354 -12.31 -1.88 -0.29
C ILE A 354 -13.52 -1.30 0.45
N ILE A 355 -13.57 -1.48 1.77
CA ILE A 355 -14.73 -1.13 2.59
C ILE A 355 -14.86 0.40 2.75
N GLY A 356 -13.75 1.12 2.92
CA GLY A 356 -13.76 2.54 3.27
C GLY A 356 -14.52 3.41 2.27
N PRO A 357 -14.14 3.45 0.99
CA PRO A 357 -14.86 4.25 -0.02
C PRO A 357 -16.31 3.81 -0.21
N ALA A 358 -16.59 2.49 -0.15
CA ALA A 358 -17.94 1.95 -0.29
C ALA A 358 -18.84 2.39 0.88
N ALA A 359 -18.36 2.35 2.11
CA ALA A 359 -19.09 2.82 3.28
C ALA A 359 -19.33 4.33 3.23
N ALA A 360 -18.32 5.10 2.83
CA ALA A 360 -18.41 6.56 2.73
C ALA A 360 -19.44 7.00 1.67
N SER A 361 -19.44 6.37 0.48
CA SER A 361 -20.42 6.67 -0.57
C SER A 361 -21.83 6.26 -0.17
N GLY A 362 -22.02 5.09 0.47
CA GLY A 362 -23.33 4.66 0.97
C GLY A 362 -23.90 5.58 2.06
N LEU A 363 -23.07 6.08 2.96
CA LEU A 363 -23.48 7.08 3.95
C LEU A 363 -23.83 8.41 3.28
N ALA A 364 -23.01 8.90 2.35
CA ALA A 364 -23.27 10.15 1.62
C ALA A 364 -24.59 10.11 0.86
N CYS A 365 -24.96 8.98 0.23
CA CYS A 365 -26.25 8.79 -0.43
C CYS A 365 -27.44 8.84 0.53
N LYS A 366 -27.32 8.20 1.70
CA LYS A 366 -28.38 8.23 2.72
C LYS A 366 -28.64 9.63 3.27
N PHE A 367 -27.58 10.41 3.50
CA PHE A 367 -27.73 11.77 4.03
C PHE A 367 -28.22 12.80 2.99
N ARG A 368 -28.07 12.53 1.69
CA ARG A 368 -28.55 13.40 0.61
C ARG A 368 -29.98 13.09 0.13
N GLY A 369 -30.61 11.99 0.58
CA GLY A 369 -31.95 11.59 0.15
C GLY A 369 -32.07 11.22 -1.34
N ASN A 370 -30.99 11.08 -2.06
CA ASN A 370 -30.96 10.67 -3.47
C ASN A 370 -30.71 9.15 -3.58
N PRO A 371 -31.43 8.45 -4.46
CA PRO A 371 -31.12 7.06 -4.78
C PRO A 371 -29.70 6.96 -5.40
N PRO A 372 -29.02 5.79 -5.29
CA PRO A 372 -27.69 5.60 -5.88
C PRO A 372 -27.71 5.82 -7.40
N PRO A 373 -26.62 6.32 -8.00
CA PRO A 373 -26.59 6.68 -9.43
C PRO A 373 -26.85 5.56 -10.44
N ASP A 374 -26.94 4.32 -9.98
CA ASP A 374 -27.22 3.15 -10.85
C ASP A 374 -28.69 3.02 -11.27
N SER A 375 -29.60 3.84 -10.74
CA SER A 375 -31.04 3.78 -11.12
C SER A 375 -31.37 4.60 -12.40
N GLU A 376 -30.44 5.42 -12.90
CA GLU A 376 -30.69 6.23 -14.11
C GLU A 376 -30.15 5.64 -15.41
N MET A 377 -29.47 4.50 -15.39
CA MET A 377 -28.88 3.88 -16.60
C MET A 377 -29.76 2.85 -17.29
N ILE A 378 -31.04 2.73 -16.92
CA ILE A 378 -32.01 1.82 -17.61
C ILE A 378 -33.24 2.64 -18.03
N SER A 379 -33.05 3.62 -18.91
CA SER A 379 -34.13 4.08 -19.77
C SER A 379 -33.65 3.99 -21.21
N PRO A 380 -34.29 3.18 -22.06
CA PRO A 380 -33.99 3.19 -23.48
C PRO A 380 -34.34 4.56 -24.06
N PRO A 381 -33.63 5.06 -25.07
CA PRO A 381 -33.97 6.30 -25.70
C PRO A 381 -35.36 6.13 -26.36
N ASN A 382 -36.27 7.03 -25.99
CA ASN A 382 -37.57 7.11 -26.61
C ASN A 382 -37.40 7.22 -28.14
N SER A 383 -37.93 6.24 -28.84
CA SER A 383 -38.27 6.29 -30.23
C SER A 383 -39.41 7.29 -30.39
N GLU A 384 -39.10 8.53 -30.71
CA GLU A 384 -40.07 9.44 -31.30
C GLU A 384 -39.88 9.50 -32.82
N LYS A 385 -40.99 9.37 -33.44
CA LYS A 385 -41.32 9.27 -34.89
C LYS A 385 -40.76 10.42 -35.75
#